data_d39a87378e75ec379d54884b660a3fe5
#
_entry.id   d39a87378e75ec379d54884b660a3fe5
#
_cell.length_a   1.000
_cell.length_b   1.000
_cell.length_c   1.000
_cell.angle_alpha   90.00
_cell.angle_beta   90.00
_cell.angle_gamma   90.00
#
_symmetry.space_group_name_H-M   'P 1'
#
loop_
_entity.id
_entity.type
_entity.pdbx_description
1 polymer ?
#
loop_
_entity_poly.entity_id
_entity_poly.type
_entity_poly.pdbx_seq_one_letter_code
_entity_poly.pdbx_strand_id
1 'polypeptide(L)'
;MGLTTLITTLVRPRRAALEGWPEGTELTADDVLVDRTSLARLAEHYATPRVVVPVGADVARVDRFWGDAPPRTVVLARVADAVPRLGDDARQAWLDADLGGCAVLLDRARLVGRASAEPLRPFTVHPAPGRGGPVVRLPRDLRRGDVLAIPCTGLVEAAALAR
;
A
#
# COMPACT_ATOMS: atom_id res chain seq x y z
N MET A 1 13.62 -12.12 50.09
CA MET A 1 12.59 -12.34 49.06
C MET A 1 12.66 -11.21 48.05
N GLY A 2 13.33 -11.42 46.92
CA GLY A 2 13.52 -10.38 45.89
C GLY A 2 12.45 -10.49 44.83
N LEU A 3 11.68 -9.44 44.63
CA LEU A 3 10.74 -9.28 43.56
C LEU A 3 11.53 -8.87 42.31
N THR A 4 11.75 -9.84 41.39
CA THR A 4 12.30 -9.56 40.08
C THR A 4 11.19 -8.98 39.20
N THR A 5 11.22 -7.67 39.05
CA THR A 5 10.32 -6.96 38.09
C THR A 5 10.78 -7.30 36.68
N LEU A 6 10.05 -8.17 36.01
CA LEU A 6 10.17 -8.40 34.56
C LEU A 6 9.66 -7.15 33.82
N ILE A 7 10.59 -6.29 33.44
CA ILE A 7 10.31 -5.21 32.47
C ILE A 7 10.21 -5.88 31.10
N THR A 8 9.01 -6.24 30.69
CA THR A 8 8.73 -6.64 29.32
C THR A 8 8.89 -5.41 28.42
N THR A 9 10.05 -5.29 27.81
CA THR A 9 10.30 -4.27 26.79
C THR A 9 9.36 -4.56 25.62
N LEU A 10 8.27 -3.82 25.53
CA LEU A 10 7.40 -3.74 24.35
C LEU A 10 8.25 -3.18 23.20
N VAL A 11 8.95 -4.08 22.51
CA VAL A 11 9.61 -3.76 21.24
C VAL A 11 8.50 -3.31 20.29
N ARG A 12 8.55 -2.04 19.91
CA ARG A 12 7.61 -1.41 19.00
C ARG A 12 7.71 -2.04 17.59
N PRO A 13 6.81 -2.94 17.17
CA PRO A 13 6.77 -3.42 15.78
C PRO A 13 6.34 -2.31 14.80
N ARG A 14 5.97 -1.15 15.30
CA ARG A 14 5.39 -0.03 14.55
C ARG A 14 6.33 0.61 13.52
N ARG A 15 7.64 0.65 13.75
CA ARG A 15 8.56 1.36 12.84
C ARG A 15 8.79 0.61 11.52
N ALA A 16 8.99 -0.69 11.58
CA ALA A 16 9.20 -1.51 10.38
C ALA A 16 7.92 -1.60 9.50
N ALA A 17 6.74 -1.57 10.13
CA ALA A 17 5.48 -1.59 9.38
C ALA A 17 5.20 -0.27 8.64
N LEU A 18 5.76 0.85 9.11
CA LEU A 18 5.61 2.18 8.50
C LEU A 18 6.73 2.52 7.52
N GLU A 19 7.71 1.65 7.38
CA GLU A 19 8.78 1.85 6.40
C GLU A 19 8.19 1.91 4.98
N GLY A 20 8.55 2.94 4.24
CA GLY A 20 8.03 3.16 2.89
C GLY A 20 6.76 4.01 2.81
N TRP A 21 6.04 4.18 3.92
CA TRP A 21 4.86 5.03 3.99
C TRP A 21 5.22 6.50 4.19
N PRO A 22 4.34 7.44 3.80
CA PRO A 22 4.49 8.85 4.14
C PRO A 22 4.63 9.08 5.64
N GLU A 23 5.28 10.17 6.03
CA GLU A 23 5.28 10.61 7.42
C GLU A 23 3.85 10.91 7.89
N GLY A 24 3.54 10.68 9.15
CA GLY A 24 2.18 10.86 9.68
C GLY A 24 1.20 9.76 9.30
N THR A 25 1.68 8.65 8.70
CA THR A 25 0.81 7.49 8.40
C THR A 25 0.50 6.69 9.66
N GLU A 26 -0.76 6.32 9.83
CA GLU A 26 -1.25 5.40 10.84
C GLU A 26 -1.88 4.18 10.16
N LEU A 27 -1.53 2.98 10.64
CA LEU A 27 -2.08 1.72 10.14
C LEU A 27 -3.07 1.16 11.15
N THR A 28 -4.28 0.86 10.71
CA THR A 28 -5.29 0.13 11.48
C THR A 28 -5.52 -1.27 10.89
N ALA A 29 -6.48 -2.02 11.41
CA ALA A 29 -6.81 -3.35 10.90
C ALA A 29 -7.49 -3.33 9.53
N ASP A 30 -8.20 -2.25 9.22
CA ASP A 30 -9.08 -2.09 8.07
C ASP A 30 -8.83 -0.82 7.27
N ASP A 31 -7.90 0.04 7.73
CA ASP A 31 -7.64 1.32 7.08
C ASP A 31 -6.17 1.75 7.20
N VAL A 32 -5.82 2.70 6.37
CA VAL A 32 -4.58 3.48 6.43
C VAL A 32 -4.97 4.95 6.49
N LEU A 33 -4.47 5.66 7.50
CA LEU A 33 -4.64 7.10 7.59
C LEU A 33 -3.35 7.79 7.18
N VAL A 34 -3.44 8.75 6.29
CA VAL A 34 -2.34 9.65 5.91
C VAL A 34 -2.74 11.06 6.31
N ASP A 35 -1.99 11.70 7.19
CA ASP A 35 -2.33 13.01 7.76
C ASP A 35 -3.78 13.04 8.32
N ARG A 36 -4.18 12.00 9.04
CA ARG A 36 -5.53 11.78 9.58
C ARG A 36 -6.61 11.58 8.51
N THR A 37 -6.26 11.54 7.25
CA THR A 37 -7.20 11.25 6.17
C THR A 37 -7.34 9.75 5.98
N SER A 38 -8.55 9.22 6.14
CA SER A 38 -8.88 7.81 5.91
C SER A 38 -8.82 7.47 4.42
N LEU A 39 -7.97 6.52 4.06
CA LEU A 39 -7.87 6.05 2.68
C LEU A 39 -9.05 5.17 2.28
N ALA A 40 -9.64 4.44 3.23
CA ALA A 40 -10.87 3.69 3.01
C ALA A 40 -12.02 4.62 2.58
N ARG A 41 -12.22 5.72 3.31
CA ARG A 41 -13.25 6.72 2.94
C ARG A 41 -12.96 7.40 1.61
N LEU A 42 -11.70 7.68 1.31
CA LEU A 42 -11.36 8.21 -0.01
C LEU A 42 -11.73 7.24 -1.13
N ALA A 43 -11.48 5.94 -0.94
CA ALA A 43 -11.81 4.91 -1.91
C ALA A 43 -13.31 4.67 -2.09
N GLU A 44 -14.12 4.97 -1.06
CA GLU A 44 -15.58 4.92 -1.12
C GLU A 44 -16.18 6.09 -1.89
N HIS A 45 -15.62 7.29 -1.70
CA HIS A 45 -16.19 8.52 -2.25
C HIS A 45 -15.65 8.90 -3.63
N TYR A 46 -14.50 8.36 -3.98
CA TYR A 46 -13.82 8.71 -5.23
C TYR A 46 -13.44 7.47 -6.02
N ALA A 47 -13.39 7.63 -7.33
CA ALA A 47 -12.92 6.56 -8.23
C ALA A 47 -11.43 6.24 -7.98
N THR A 48 -11.09 4.97 -8.16
CA THR A 48 -9.71 4.50 -8.29
C THR A 48 -9.36 4.35 -9.77
N PRO A 49 -8.10 4.40 -10.18
CA PRO A 49 -6.94 4.64 -9.33
C PRO A 49 -6.82 6.10 -8.86
N ARG A 50 -6.20 6.30 -7.71
CA ARG A 50 -6.04 7.64 -7.12
C ARG A 50 -4.69 7.80 -6.44
N VAL A 51 -4.07 8.95 -6.64
CA VAL A 51 -2.86 9.35 -5.90
C VAL A 51 -3.27 10.16 -4.68
N VAL A 52 -2.71 9.81 -3.53
CA VAL A 52 -2.82 10.56 -2.29
C VAL A 52 -1.45 11.14 -1.96
N VAL A 53 -1.41 12.47 -1.95
CA VAL A 53 -0.21 13.24 -1.61
C VAL A 53 -0.37 13.76 -0.19
N PRO A 54 0.56 13.49 0.73
CA PRO A 54 0.50 14.02 2.08
C PRO A 54 0.49 15.55 2.11
N VAL A 55 -0.16 16.12 3.11
CA VAL A 55 -0.14 17.57 3.36
C VAL A 55 1.29 17.99 3.70
N GLY A 56 1.85 18.98 3.00
CA GLY A 56 3.22 19.43 3.21
C GLY A 56 4.29 18.68 2.41
N ALA A 57 3.92 17.66 1.63
CA ALA A 57 4.78 17.17 0.57
C ALA A 57 4.89 18.27 -0.49
N ASP A 58 5.94 19.09 -0.36
CA ASP A 58 6.17 20.23 -1.23
C ASP A 58 6.58 19.74 -2.62
N VAL A 59 5.59 19.65 -3.51
CA VAL A 59 5.80 19.27 -4.92
C VAL A 59 6.84 20.17 -5.61
N ALA A 60 6.98 21.41 -5.13
CA ALA A 60 7.95 22.37 -5.65
C ALA A 60 9.39 22.15 -5.14
N ARG A 61 9.59 21.34 -4.10
CA ARG A 61 10.91 21.07 -3.52
C ARG A 61 11.67 19.92 -4.17
N VAL A 62 11.02 19.10 -4.98
CA VAL A 62 11.64 17.92 -5.60
C VAL A 62 12.85 18.27 -6.47
N ASP A 63 12.89 19.47 -7.03
CA ASP A 63 13.97 19.90 -7.93
C ASP A 63 15.21 20.50 -7.23
N ARG A 64 15.21 20.71 -5.90
CA ARG A 64 16.23 21.55 -5.28
C ARG A 64 17.16 20.89 -4.26
N PHE A 65 16.92 19.67 -3.82
CA PHE A 65 17.73 19.07 -2.76
C PHE A 65 18.20 17.65 -3.06
N TRP A 66 19.46 17.56 -3.46
CA TRP A 66 20.26 16.35 -3.37
C TRP A 66 20.58 16.10 -1.88
N GLY A 67 19.72 15.44 -1.14
CA GLY A 67 19.97 15.10 0.27
C GLY A 67 18.76 14.69 1.07
N ASP A 68 17.57 15.17 0.74
CA ASP A 68 16.36 14.78 1.42
C ASP A 68 15.74 13.52 0.76
N ALA A 69 15.20 12.64 1.60
CA ALA A 69 14.50 11.48 1.11
C ALA A 69 13.39 11.92 0.14
N PRO A 70 13.19 11.23 -1.01
CA PRO A 70 12.17 11.61 -1.96
C PRO A 70 10.79 11.62 -1.27
N PRO A 71 9.90 12.54 -1.66
CA PRO A 71 8.56 12.57 -1.11
C PRO A 71 7.91 11.22 -1.31
N ARG A 72 7.07 10.80 -0.37
CA ARG A 72 6.32 9.56 -0.43
C ARG A 72 4.87 9.86 -0.70
N THR A 73 4.28 9.13 -1.61
CA THR A 73 2.86 9.21 -1.94
C THR A 73 2.20 7.86 -1.74
N VAL A 74 0.88 7.80 -1.83
CA VAL A 74 0.14 6.54 -1.78
C VAL A 74 -0.76 6.45 -3.01
N VAL A 75 -0.73 5.31 -3.69
CA VAL A 75 -1.68 4.99 -4.73
C VAL A 75 -2.78 4.12 -4.15
N LEU A 76 -4.03 4.52 -4.34
CA LEU A 76 -5.20 3.67 -4.13
C LEU A 76 -5.54 3.00 -5.46
N ALA A 77 -5.50 1.68 -5.48
CA ALA A 77 -5.86 0.89 -6.64
C ALA A 77 -6.86 -0.20 -6.25
N ARG A 78 -7.86 -0.40 -7.09
CA ARG A 78 -8.88 -1.43 -6.90
C ARG A 78 -8.43 -2.72 -7.55
N VAL A 79 -8.71 -3.82 -6.89
CA VAL A 79 -8.54 -5.16 -7.45
C VAL A 79 -9.62 -5.37 -8.50
N ALA A 80 -9.21 -5.35 -9.76
CA ALA A 80 -10.10 -5.57 -10.91
C ALA A 80 -10.49 -7.04 -11.03
N ASP A 81 -9.54 -7.93 -10.69
CA ASP A 81 -9.79 -9.37 -10.59
C ASP A 81 -8.77 -10.05 -9.66
N ALA A 82 -9.17 -11.17 -9.03
CA ALA A 82 -8.31 -11.98 -8.20
C ALA A 82 -8.68 -13.46 -8.35
N VAL A 83 -7.79 -14.24 -8.94
CA VAL A 83 -8.05 -15.66 -9.26
C VAL A 83 -6.94 -16.58 -8.73
N PRO A 84 -7.27 -17.83 -8.41
CA PRO A 84 -6.28 -18.87 -8.19
C PRO A 84 -5.47 -19.11 -9.47
N ARG A 85 -4.17 -19.33 -9.34
CA ARG A 85 -3.38 -19.82 -10.46
C ARG A 85 -3.50 -21.33 -10.56
N LEU A 86 -3.79 -21.86 -11.75
CA LEU A 86 -3.85 -23.29 -11.99
C LEU A 86 -2.48 -23.93 -11.74
N GLY A 87 -2.45 -24.92 -10.85
CA GLY A 87 -1.25 -25.73 -10.59
C GLY A 87 -0.23 -25.14 -9.61
N ASP A 88 -0.55 -24.04 -8.93
CA ASP A 88 0.34 -23.39 -7.98
C ASP A 88 -0.46 -22.81 -6.80
N ASP A 89 0.16 -22.75 -5.61
CA ASP A 89 -0.40 -22.06 -4.43
C ASP A 89 -0.45 -20.54 -4.60
N ALA A 90 0.23 -20.00 -5.62
CA ALA A 90 0.21 -18.58 -5.93
C ALA A 90 -1.12 -18.18 -6.56
N ARG A 91 -1.61 -17.02 -6.17
CA ARG A 91 -2.81 -16.40 -6.73
C ARG A 91 -2.38 -15.26 -7.66
N GLN A 92 -3.29 -14.80 -8.48
CA GLN A 92 -3.06 -13.65 -9.35
C GLN A 92 -4.05 -12.54 -8.99
N ALA A 93 -3.60 -11.30 -9.01
CA ALA A 93 -4.44 -10.13 -8.82
C ALA A 93 -4.10 -9.08 -9.88
N TRP A 94 -5.12 -8.53 -10.49
CA TRP A 94 -5.03 -7.41 -11.44
C TRP A 94 -5.57 -6.17 -10.80
N LEU A 95 -4.85 -5.07 -10.95
CA LEU A 95 -5.27 -3.77 -10.46
C LEU A 95 -5.91 -2.95 -11.57
N ASP A 96 -6.72 -1.97 -11.20
CA ASP A 96 -7.32 -0.99 -12.11
C ASP A 96 -6.37 0.18 -12.46
N ALA A 97 -5.10 0.07 -12.09
CA ALA A 97 -4.06 1.08 -12.26
C ALA A 97 -2.90 0.53 -13.10
N ASP A 98 -2.33 1.36 -13.95
CA ASP A 98 -1.01 1.10 -14.53
C ASP A 98 0.07 1.65 -13.59
N LEU A 99 0.79 0.76 -12.93
CA LEU A 99 1.87 1.10 -12.01
C LEU A 99 3.26 1.00 -12.65
N GLY A 100 3.33 0.72 -13.95
CA GLY A 100 4.60 0.43 -14.66
C GLY A 100 5.59 1.59 -14.70
N GLY A 101 5.11 2.82 -14.53
CA GLY A 101 5.94 4.04 -14.45
C GLY A 101 6.20 4.54 -13.03
N CYS A 102 5.72 3.81 -12.00
CA CYS A 102 5.74 4.28 -10.63
C CYS A 102 6.72 3.46 -9.77
N ALA A 103 7.47 4.13 -8.90
CA ALA A 103 8.32 3.46 -7.90
C ALA A 103 7.49 2.97 -6.71
N VAL A 104 6.60 2.00 -6.95
CA VAL A 104 5.67 1.44 -5.96
C VAL A 104 6.34 0.40 -5.06
N LEU A 105 5.95 0.38 -3.80
CA LEU A 105 6.38 -0.60 -2.81
C LEU A 105 5.23 -1.60 -2.59
N LEU A 106 5.01 -2.48 -3.57
CA LEU A 106 3.91 -3.46 -3.54
C LEU A 106 4.01 -4.45 -2.37
N ASP A 107 5.20 -4.74 -1.88
CA ASP A 107 5.44 -5.56 -0.68
C ASP A 107 4.92 -4.90 0.60
N ARG A 108 4.65 -3.61 0.56
CA ARG A 108 4.09 -2.80 1.64
C ARG A 108 2.60 -2.50 1.46
N ALA A 109 1.99 -2.96 0.37
CA ALA A 109 0.58 -2.73 0.10
C ALA A 109 -0.32 -3.21 1.24
N ARG A 110 -1.39 -2.46 1.50
CA ARG A 110 -2.38 -2.75 2.54
C ARG A 110 -3.78 -2.76 1.96
N LEU A 111 -4.56 -3.75 2.40
CA LEU A 111 -5.99 -3.77 2.17
C LEU A 111 -6.64 -2.66 2.99
N VAL A 112 -7.53 -1.88 2.37
CA VAL A 112 -8.31 -0.82 3.04
C VAL A 112 -9.80 -0.99 2.76
N GLY A 113 -10.64 -0.49 3.67
CA GLY A 113 -12.10 -0.59 3.60
C GLY A 113 -12.69 -1.84 4.22
N ARG A 114 -11.86 -2.81 4.60
CA ARG A 114 -12.26 -3.96 5.42
C ARG A 114 -11.05 -4.59 6.11
N ALA A 115 -11.29 -5.17 7.26
CA ALA A 115 -10.31 -6.03 7.91
C ALA A 115 -10.29 -7.42 7.25
N SER A 116 -9.13 -8.06 7.27
CA SER A 116 -8.99 -9.47 6.94
C SER A 116 -8.24 -10.18 8.07
N ALA A 117 -8.81 -11.29 8.55
CA ALA A 117 -8.16 -12.20 9.50
C ALA A 117 -7.45 -13.37 8.79
N GLU A 118 -7.55 -13.42 7.46
CA GLU A 118 -6.95 -14.49 6.67
C GLU A 118 -5.42 -14.37 6.60
N PRO A 119 -4.71 -15.51 6.56
CA PRO A 119 -3.26 -15.52 6.45
C PRO A 119 -2.81 -14.89 5.12
N LEU A 120 -1.65 -14.24 5.16
CA LEU A 120 -1.03 -13.71 3.96
C LEU A 120 -0.55 -14.86 3.06
N ARG A 121 -0.86 -14.77 1.77
CA ARG A 121 -0.45 -15.72 0.73
C ARG A 121 0.27 -15.00 -0.41
N PRO A 122 1.11 -15.71 -1.17
CA PRO A 122 1.75 -15.14 -2.34
C PRO A 122 0.71 -14.82 -3.42
N PHE A 123 0.77 -13.59 -3.94
CA PHE A 123 0.03 -13.13 -5.09
C PHE A 123 1.00 -12.57 -6.11
N THR A 124 0.84 -12.97 -7.37
CA THR A 124 1.43 -12.24 -8.49
C THR A 124 0.52 -11.05 -8.77
N VAL A 125 0.99 -9.83 -8.51
CA VAL A 125 0.21 -8.61 -8.74
C VAL A 125 0.59 -8.02 -10.09
N HIS A 126 -0.39 -7.93 -10.98
CA HIS A 126 -0.23 -7.39 -12.33
C HIS A 126 -0.53 -5.89 -12.33
N PRO A 127 0.51 -5.04 -12.42
CA PRO A 127 0.34 -3.58 -12.39
C PRO A 127 -0.15 -3.00 -13.72
N ALA A 128 -0.15 -3.81 -14.78
CA ALA A 128 -0.68 -3.46 -16.09
C ALA A 128 -1.09 -4.72 -16.87
N PRO A 129 -2.01 -4.61 -17.84
CA PRO A 129 -2.40 -5.73 -18.71
C PRO A 129 -1.19 -6.28 -19.49
N GLY A 130 -1.06 -7.61 -19.51
CA GLY A 130 -0.01 -8.30 -20.28
C GLY A 130 1.40 -8.20 -19.70
N ARG A 131 1.61 -7.50 -18.59
CA ARG A 131 2.88 -7.47 -17.87
C ARG A 131 2.83 -8.40 -16.66
N GLY A 132 3.86 -9.26 -16.52
CA GLY A 132 4.11 -9.96 -15.28
C GLY A 132 4.39 -8.97 -14.16
N GLY A 133 3.93 -9.28 -12.96
CA GLY A 133 4.17 -8.46 -11.78
C GLY A 133 4.98 -9.17 -10.71
N PRO A 134 5.38 -8.46 -9.67
CA PRO A 134 6.07 -9.05 -8.53
C PRO A 134 5.14 -9.97 -7.74
N VAL A 135 5.76 -10.93 -7.05
CA VAL A 135 5.06 -11.76 -6.07
C VAL A 135 5.10 -11.06 -4.73
N VAL A 136 3.94 -10.74 -4.18
CA VAL A 136 3.79 -10.08 -2.89
C VAL A 136 2.86 -10.86 -1.97
N ARG A 137 2.94 -10.63 -0.67
CA ARG A 137 2.09 -11.32 0.32
C ARG A 137 0.87 -10.46 0.64
N LEU A 138 -0.30 -10.94 0.23
CA LEU A 138 -1.59 -10.30 0.48
C LEU A 138 -2.55 -11.25 1.21
N PRO A 139 -3.62 -10.75 1.85
CA PRO A 139 -4.61 -11.59 2.50
C PRO A 139 -5.19 -12.63 1.54
N ARG A 140 -5.34 -13.88 2.01
CA ARG A 140 -5.84 -15.00 1.20
C ARG A 140 -7.23 -14.73 0.61
N ASP A 141 -8.04 -13.97 1.31
CA ASP A 141 -9.41 -13.61 0.93
C ASP A 141 -9.50 -12.35 0.04
N LEU A 142 -8.36 -11.88 -0.49
CA LEU A 142 -8.34 -10.78 -1.46
C LEU A 142 -9.22 -11.14 -2.66
N ARG A 143 -10.10 -10.21 -3.04
CA ARG A 143 -11.12 -10.42 -4.07
C ARG A 143 -11.33 -9.18 -4.92
N ARG A 144 -11.99 -9.37 -6.04
CA ARG A 144 -12.44 -8.29 -6.90
C ARG A 144 -13.23 -7.24 -6.11
N GLY A 145 -12.94 -5.98 -6.35
CA GLY A 145 -13.55 -4.85 -5.68
C GLY A 145 -12.79 -4.36 -4.44
N ASP A 146 -11.92 -5.19 -3.85
CA ASP A 146 -11.06 -4.75 -2.76
C ASP A 146 -10.16 -3.60 -3.21
N VAL A 147 -9.78 -2.74 -2.27
CA VAL A 147 -8.87 -1.62 -2.53
C VAL A 147 -7.56 -1.84 -1.79
N LEU A 148 -6.48 -1.63 -2.50
CA LEU A 148 -5.13 -1.63 -1.94
C LEU A 148 -4.61 -0.21 -1.87
N ALA A 149 -4.10 0.17 -0.70
CA ALA A 149 -3.26 1.33 -0.52
C ALA A 149 -1.79 0.90 -0.72
N ILE A 150 -1.10 1.53 -1.66
CA ILE A 150 0.24 1.14 -2.10
C ILE A 150 1.16 2.35 -1.93
N PRO A 151 2.12 2.31 -0.99
CA PRO A 151 3.07 3.40 -0.83
C PRO A 151 4.02 3.46 -2.02
N CYS A 152 4.41 4.67 -2.38
CA CYS A 152 5.29 4.95 -3.52
C CYS A 152 6.44 5.86 -3.09
N THR A 153 7.62 5.62 -3.65
CA THR A 153 8.75 6.52 -3.53
C THR A 153 8.67 7.53 -4.67
N GLY A 154 8.70 8.82 -4.33
CA GLY A 154 8.55 9.90 -5.30
C GLY A 154 7.10 10.33 -5.50
N LEU A 155 6.93 11.32 -6.37
CA LEU A 155 5.62 11.80 -6.78
C LEU A 155 5.10 10.95 -7.92
N VAL A 156 3.86 10.56 -7.81
CA VAL A 156 3.14 9.84 -8.87
C VAL A 156 2.12 10.80 -9.47
N GLU A 157 2.16 10.98 -10.78
CA GLU A 157 1.14 11.76 -11.48
C GLU A 157 -0.10 10.90 -11.71
N ALA A 158 -1.28 11.46 -11.44
CA ALA A 158 -2.54 10.73 -11.63
C ALA A 158 -2.74 10.26 -13.09
N ALA A 159 -2.24 11.04 -14.04
CA ALA A 159 -2.30 10.69 -15.46
C ALA A 159 -1.46 9.43 -15.80
N ALA A 160 -0.39 9.16 -15.05
CA ALA A 160 0.43 7.97 -15.24
C ALA A 160 -0.27 6.67 -14.83
N LEU A 161 -1.34 6.75 -14.00
CA LEU A 161 -2.11 5.60 -13.53
C LEU A 161 -3.28 5.24 -14.45
N ALA A 162 -3.65 6.13 -15.39
CA ALA A 162 -4.76 5.90 -16.28
C ALA A 162 -4.41 4.80 -17.30
N ARG A 163 -5.36 3.89 -17.51
CA ARG A 163 -5.31 2.87 -18.57
C ARG A 163 -5.90 3.42 -19.87
#